data_d0289b0a02e2ac139ec5772f2ce7fc19
#
_entry.id   d0289b0a02e2ac139ec5772f2ce7fc19
#
_cell.length_a   1.000
_cell.length_b   1.000
_cell.length_c   1.000
_cell.angle_alpha   90.00
_cell.angle_beta   90.00
_cell.angle_gamma   90.00
#
_symmetry.space_group_name_H-M   'P 1'
#
loop_
_entity.id
_entity.type
_entity.pdbx_description
1 polymer ?
#
loop_
_entity_poly.entity_id
_entity_poly.type
_entity_poly.pdbx_seq_one_letter_code
_entity_poly.pdbx_strand_id
1 'polypeptide(L)'
;DWGIDLVYRPPASPHFGGHIERLIGTMMGAVHLLPGTTQSSIAAKGDYDAESKATMTLSEFDRWFALEICRYNNSIHSSLGCTPVAKWEALSEQMTGDIPFEMEAFQVSFLPSELRKIRRDGIHLFQIRYWSDALAGHIGRGDGKVVVRYDPRDISMIWVELDDGRYVEARYRNLEIPPVSLWEYREAMRKARALGKSGSNELVLAELIRQQRQIEAESRGLTKAERRTRERKGTL
;
A
#
# COMPACT_ATOMS: atom_id res chain seq x y z
N ASP A 1 -14.24 0.26 -19.45
CA ASP A 1 -13.34 -0.72 -20.04
C ASP A 1 -12.11 0.01 -20.59
N TRP A 2 -10.92 -0.37 -20.09
CA TRP A 2 -9.67 0.36 -20.37
C TRP A 2 -8.92 -0.20 -21.59
N GLY A 3 -9.53 -1.09 -22.39
CA GLY A 3 -8.88 -1.70 -23.55
C GLY A 3 -7.68 -2.59 -23.18
N ILE A 4 -7.61 -3.12 -21.95
CA ILE A 4 -6.55 -4.00 -21.51
C ILE A 4 -6.96 -5.46 -21.76
N ASP A 5 -6.16 -6.15 -22.57
CA ASP A 5 -6.30 -7.57 -22.78
C ASP A 5 -5.55 -8.38 -21.72
N LEU A 6 -6.25 -9.32 -21.11
CA LEU A 6 -5.66 -10.25 -20.15
C LEU A 6 -5.44 -11.61 -20.82
N VAL A 7 -4.17 -11.93 -21.10
CA VAL A 7 -3.79 -13.20 -21.72
C VAL A 7 -3.25 -14.16 -20.65
N TYR A 8 -3.95 -15.28 -20.46
CA TYR A 8 -3.52 -16.32 -19.54
C TYR A 8 -2.54 -17.26 -20.22
N ARG A 9 -1.42 -17.55 -19.52
CA ARG A 9 -0.52 -18.60 -19.97
C ARG A 9 -1.17 -19.98 -19.88
N PRO A 10 -0.81 -20.94 -20.75
CA PRO A 10 -1.31 -22.31 -20.64
C PRO A 10 -0.95 -22.94 -19.30
N PRO A 11 -1.80 -23.78 -18.72
CA PRO A 11 -1.48 -24.55 -17.51
C PRO A 11 -0.20 -25.38 -17.68
N ALA A 12 0.57 -25.54 -16.60
CA ALA A 12 1.81 -26.32 -16.56
C ALA A 12 2.89 -25.87 -17.56
N SER A 13 2.90 -24.59 -17.96
CA SER A 13 3.88 -24.00 -18.88
C SER A 13 4.75 -22.96 -18.18
N PRO A 14 5.69 -23.36 -17.28
CA PRO A 14 6.45 -22.43 -16.44
C PRO A 14 7.36 -21.48 -17.26
N HIS A 15 7.81 -21.91 -18.44
CA HIS A 15 8.69 -21.12 -19.32
C HIS A 15 8.07 -19.78 -19.78
N PHE A 16 6.74 -19.65 -19.79
CA PHE A 16 6.07 -18.37 -20.09
C PHE A 16 6.28 -17.32 -19.01
N GLY A 17 6.65 -17.70 -17.77
CA GLY A 17 6.96 -16.80 -16.67
C GLY A 17 8.45 -16.50 -16.48
N GLY A 18 9.34 -17.12 -17.25
CA GLY A 18 10.79 -17.08 -17.00
C GLY A 18 11.42 -15.69 -17.00
N HIS A 19 10.85 -14.73 -17.74
CA HIS A 19 11.34 -13.35 -17.75
C HIS A 19 11.04 -12.63 -16.43
N ILE A 20 9.80 -12.73 -15.94
CA ILE A 20 9.40 -12.09 -14.69
C ILE A 20 10.06 -12.76 -13.49
N GLU A 21 10.19 -14.07 -13.50
CA GLU A 21 10.88 -14.82 -12.44
C GLU A 21 12.36 -14.41 -12.34
N ARG A 22 13.03 -14.23 -13.48
CA ARG A 22 14.42 -13.74 -13.52
C ARG A 22 14.54 -12.30 -13.03
N LEU A 23 13.60 -11.42 -13.43
CA LEU A 23 13.58 -10.05 -12.95
C LEU A 23 13.37 -9.99 -11.44
N ILE A 24 12.41 -10.76 -10.92
CA ILE A 24 12.17 -10.87 -9.46
C ILE A 24 13.46 -11.36 -8.77
N GLY A 25 14.12 -12.40 -9.30
CA GLY A 25 15.38 -12.90 -8.76
C GLY A 25 16.48 -11.84 -8.73
N THR A 26 16.60 -11.03 -9.79
CA THR A 26 17.56 -9.91 -9.86
C THR A 26 17.26 -8.85 -8.80
N MET A 27 16.00 -8.44 -8.67
CA MET A 27 15.57 -7.46 -7.67
C MET A 27 15.78 -7.98 -6.24
N MET A 28 15.39 -9.22 -5.98
CA MET A 28 15.60 -9.84 -4.67
C MET A 28 17.07 -10.01 -4.32
N GLY A 29 17.93 -10.26 -5.30
CA GLY A 29 19.38 -10.25 -5.11
C GLY A 29 19.89 -8.92 -4.55
N ALA A 30 19.38 -7.80 -5.05
CA ALA A 30 19.71 -6.47 -4.54
C ALA A 30 19.13 -6.24 -3.13
N VAL A 31 17.89 -6.67 -2.88
CA VAL A 31 17.23 -6.59 -1.57
C VAL A 31 18.00 -7.35 -0.49
N HIS A 32 18.55 -8.52 -0.82
CA HIS A 32 19.35 -9.34 0.11
C HIS A 32 20.64 -8.66 0.59
N LEU A 33 21.10 -7.61 -0.08
CA LEU A 33 22.25 -6.81 0.37
C LEU A 33 21.88 -5.78 1.45
N LEU A 34 20.60 -5.55 1.71
CA LEU A 34 20.15 -4.59 2.72
C LEU A 34 20.28 -5.17 4.13
N PRO A 35 20.62 -4.33 5.13
CA PRO A 35 20.60 -4.74 6.52
C PRO A 35 19.21 -5.19 6.99
N GLY A 36 19.15 -6.31 7.71
CA GLY A 36 17.89 -6.82 8.25
C GLY A 36 17.07 -7.68 7.29
N THR A 37 17.60 -7.98 6.09
CA THR A 37 16.92 -8.90 5.17
C THR A 37 17.20 -10.36 5.56
N THR A 38 16.23 -11.22 5.27
CA THR A 38 16.44 -12.67 5.38
C THR A 38 17.31 -13.14 4.22
N GLN A 39 18.26 -14.03 4.53
CA GLN A 39 19.10 -14.65 3.50
C GLN A 39 18.28 -15.57 2.57
N SER A 40 18.76 -15.80 1.37
CA SER A 40 18.09 -16.62 0.35
C SER A 40 17.96 -18.10 0.75
N SER A 41 18.69 -18.56 1.75
CA SER A 41 18.58 -19.93 2.29
C SER A 41 18.85 -19.98 3.79
N ILE A 42 18.32 -21.03 4.45
CA ILE A 42 18.55 -21.28 5.88
C ILE A 42 20.04 -21.48 6.18
N ALA A 43 20.77 -22.13 5.26
CA ALA A 43 22.21 -22.35 5.41
C ALA A 43 23.02 -21.02 5.35
N ALA A 44 22.60 -20.08 4.51
CA ALA A 44 23.22 -18.76 4.41
C ALA A 44 22.84 -17.84 5.59
N LYS A 45 21.71 -18.10 6.26
CA LYS A 45 21.25 -17.31 7.41
C LYS A 45 22.17 -17.46 8.63
N GLY A 46 22.66 -18.68 8.94
CA GLY A 46 23.42 -18.96 10.15
C GLY A 46 22.75 -18.34 11.39
N ASP A 47 23.54 -17.70 12.27
CA ASP A 47 23.07 -16.98 13.46
C ASP A 47 22.69 -15.51 13.21
N TYR A 48 22.42 -15.15 11.93
CA TYR A 48 22.08 -13.78 11.58
C TYR A 48 20.66 -13.42 12.05
N ASP A 49 20.58 -12.49 13.01
CA ASP A 49 19.32 -11.94 13.51
C ASP A 49 18.86 -10.77 12.59
N ALA A 50 17.96 -11.10 11.66
CA ALA A 50 17.45 -10.15 10.70
C ALA A 50 16.59 -9.04 11.36
N GLU A 51 15.81 -9.39 12.39
CA GLU A 51 14.92 -8.45 13.07
C GLU A 51 15.70 -7.35 13.80
N SER A 52 16.75 -7.74 14.53
CA SER A 52 17.59 -6.78 15.26
C SER A 52 18.39 -5.85 14.35
N LYS A 53 18.60 -6.26 13.10
CA LYS A 53 19.37 -5.52 12.08
C LYS A 53 18.50 -4.78 11.06
N ALA A 54 17.18 -4.98 11.11
CA ALA A 54 16.24 -4.23 10.27
C ALA A 54 16.29 -2.74 10.65
N THR A 55 16.72 -1.90 9.72
CA THR A 55 16.91 -0.46 9.94
C THR A 55 15.96 0.40 9.13
N MET A 56 15.36 -0.14 8.08
CA MET A 56 14.47 0.58 7.18
C MET A 56 13.01 0.46 7.62
N THR A 57 12.30 1.58 7.54
CA THR A 57 10.83 1.57 7.54
C THR A 57 10.31 1.12 6.17
N LEU A 58 9.04 0.73 6.09
CA LEU A 58 8.43 0.34 4.81
C LEU A 58 8.51 1.46 3.76
N SER A 59 8.29 2.71 4.17
CA SER A 59 8.38 3.88 3.29
C SER A 59 9.80 4.12 2.77
N GLU A 60 10.82 3.90 3.60
CA GLU A 60 12.22 3.99 3.17
C GLU A 60 12.58 2.87 2.21
N PHE A 61 12.07 1.65 2.47
CA PHE A 61 12.24 0.52 1.58
C PHE A 61 11.57 0.77 0.21
N ASP A 62 10.33 1.27 0.18
CA ASP A 62 9.63 1.61 -1.06
C ASP A 62 10.44 2.61 -1.90
N ARG A 63 10.96 3.65 -1.26
CA ARG A 63 11.79 4.65 -1.94
C ARG A 63 13.09 4.04 -2.48
N TRP A 64 13.76 3.22 -1.68
CA TRP A 64 14.97 2.52 -2.10
C TRP A 64 14.68 1.58 -3.27
N PHE A 65 13.59 0.82 -3.19
CA PHE A 65 13.20 -0.13 -4.23
C PHE A 65 12.83 0.56 -5.55
N ALA A 66 12.18 1.71 -5.48
CA ALA A 66 11.91 2.55 -6.65
C ALA A 66 13.22 2.99 -7.34
N LEU A 67 14.22 3.41 -6.57
CA LEU A 67 15.55 3.75 -7.10
C LEU A 67 16.25 2.55 -7.72
N GLU A 68 16.11 1.35 -7.14
CA GLU A 68 16.67 0.13 -7.69
C GLU A 68 16.02 -0.25 -9.03
N ILE A 69 14.70 -0.08 -9.16
CA ILE A 69 13.99 -0.24 -10.44
C ILE A 69 14.52 0.76 -11.47
N CYS A 70 14.71 2.02 -11.09
CA CYS A 70 15.29 3.05 -11.96
C CYS A 70 16.71 2.65 -12.40
N ARG A 71 17.54 2.15 -11.47
CA ARG A 71 18.89 1.68 -11.76
C ARG A 71 18.87 0.53 -12.79
N TYR A 72 18.02 -0.47 -12.58
CA TYR A 72 17.83 -1.58 -13.50
C TYR A 72 17.44 -1.10 -14.90
N ASN A 73 16.44 -0.24 -14.99
CA ASN A 73 15.92 0.25 -16.27
C ASN A 73 16.95 1.09 -17.06
N ASN A 74 17.91 1.70 -16.37
CA ASN A 74 18.98 2.51 -16.97
C ASN A 74 20.33 1.78 -17.08
N SER A 75 20.41 0.49 -16.69
CA SER A 75 21.60 -0.33 -16.85
C SER A 75 21.54 -1.15 -18.15
N ILE A 76 22.69 -1.38 -18.78
CA ILE A 76 22.75 -2.22 -19.99
C ILE A 76 22.35 -3.64 -19.63
N HIS A 77 21.32 -4.15 -20.29
CA HIS A 77 20.86 -5.52 -20.12
C HIS A 77 21.54 -6.43 -21.14
N SER A 78 22.23 -7.49 -20.68
CA SER A 78 23.07 -8.35 -21.54
C SER A 78 22.31 -8.95 -22.71
N SER A 79 21.07 -9.39 -22.52
CA SER A 79 20.25 -9.97 -23.60
C SER A 79 19.63 -8.95 -24.54
N LEU A 80 19.51 -7.67 -24.13
CA LEU A 80 18.96 -6.59 -24.95
C LEU A 80 20.05 -5.83 -25.73
N GLY A 81 21.30 -5.85 -25.23
CA GLY A 81 22.40 -5.06 -25.76
C GLY A 81 22.25 -3.55 -25.53
N CYS A 82 21.20 -3.12 -24.85
CA CYS A 82 20.90 -1.73 -24.51
C CYS A 82 20.20 -1.67 -23.15
N THR A 83 19.86 -0.48 -22.68
CA THR A 83 19.08 -0.33 -21.45
C THR A 83 17.62 -0.70 -21.71
N PRO A 84 16.89 -1.28 -20.71
CA PRO A 84 15.45 -1.54 -20.84
C PRO A 84 14.65 -0.30 -21.21
N VAL A 85 14.97 0.88 -20.67
CA VAL A 85 14.28 2.13 -21.00
C VAL A 85 14.47 2.51 -22.47
N ALA A 86 15.70 2.45 -23.00
CA ALA A 86 15.96 2.74 -24.41
C ALA A 86 15.24 1.76 -25.36
N LYS A 87 15.15 0.48 -24.95
CA LYS A 87 14.40 -0.52 -25.71
C LYS A 87 12.90 -0.25 -25.70
N TRP A 88 12.38 0.17 -24.56
CA TRP A 88 10.98 0.55 -24.41
C TRP A 88 10.64 1.78 -25.28
N GLU A 89 11.44 2.83 -25.22
CA GLU A 89 11.26 4.05 -26.01
C GLU A 89 11.23 3.74 -27.50
N ALA A 90 12.20 2.97 -28.00
CA ALA A 90 12.26 2.58 -29.41
C ALA A 90 11.07 1.76 -29.89
N LEU A 91 10.45 0.95 -28.99
CA LEU A 91 9.28 0.14 -29.35
C LEU A 91 7.98 0.88 -29.11
N SER A 92 7.90 1.78 -28.13
CA SER A 92 6.68 2.51 -27.79
C SER A 92 6.21 3.44 -28.91
N GLU A 93 7.10 3.93 -29.76
CA GLU A 93 6.74 4.67 -30.97
C GLU A 93 5.86 3.85 -31.96
N GLN A 94 5.93 2.53 -31.85
CA GLN A 94 5.15 1.60 -32.69
C GLN A 94 3.87 1.11 -31.98
N MET A 95 3.70 1.46 -30.71
CA MET A 95 2.51 1.06 -29.94
C MET A 95 1.40 2.07 -30.16
N THR A 96 0.29 1.60 -30.71
CA THR A 96 -0.94 2.38 -30.90
C THR A 96 -1.86 2.29 -29.68
N GLY A 97 -1.31 2.16 -28.48
CA GLY A 97 -2.10 2.09 -27.25
C GLY A 97 -2.57 3.49 -26.83
N ASP A 98 -3.88 3.65 -26.65
CA ASP A 98 -4.43 4.85 -26.07
C ASP A 98 -4.04 4.96 -24.60
N ILE A 99 -3.36 6.05 -24.22
CA ILE A 99 -3.17 6.40 -22.83
C ILE A 99 -4.54 6.79 -22.27
N PRO A 100 -4.97 6.22 -21.12
CA PRO A 100 -6.25 6.59 -20.53
C PRO A 100 -6.33 8.11 -20.34
N PHE A 101 -7.38 8.72 -20.87
CA PHE A 101 -7.60 10.16 -20.77
C PHE A 101 -7.78 10.59 -19.30
N GLU A 102 -8.45 9.75 -18.50
CA GLU A 102 -8.69 9.96 -17.09
C GLU A 102 -7.73 9.08 -16.25
N MET A 103 -6.50 9.52 -16.08
CA MET A 103 -5.47 8.75 -15.37
C MET A 103 -5.86 8.42 -13.93
N GLU A 104 -6.54 9.33 -13.24
CA GLU A 104 -7.01 9.09 -11.86
C GLU A 104 -8.05 7.99 -11.81
N ALA A 105 -9.09 8.04 -12.65
CA ALA A 105 -10.10 7.00 -12.73
C ALA A 105 -9.50 5.64 -13.12
N PHE A 106 -8.50 5.66 -14.03
CA PHE A 106 -7.74 4.47 -14.38
C PHE A 106 -7.04 3.87 -13.16
N GLN A 107 -6.29 4.67 -12.40
CA GLN A 107 -5.58 4.20 -11.20
C GLN A 107 -6.56 3.68 -10.13
N VAL A 108 -7.64 4.42 -9.88
CA VAL A 108 -8.68 4.03 -8.91
C VAL A 108 -9.32 2.69 -9.29
N SER A 109 -9.49 2.42 -10.58
CA SER A 109 -10.12 1.16 -11.05
C SER A 109 -9.36 -0.11 -10.64
N PHE A 110 -8.07 -0.01 -10.34
CA PHE A 110 -7.23 -1.13 -9.87
C PHE A 110 -7.18 -1.27 -8.34
N LEU A 111 -7.73 -0.31 -7.60
CA LEU A 111 -7.77 -0.40 -6.15
C LEU A 111 -8.72 -1.51 -5.69
N PRO A 112 -8.44 -2.13 -4.52
CA PRO A 112 -9.38 -3.03 -3.87
C PRO A 112 -10.76 -2.43 -3.75
N SER A 113 -11.80 -3.25 -3.94
CA SER A 113 -13.18 -2.79 -3.91
C SER A 113 -14.06 -3.64 -3.01
N GLU A 114 -15.10 -3.02 -2.47
CA GLU A 114 -16.14 -3.68 -1.69
C GLU A 114 -17.51 -3.08 -2.01
N LEU A 115 -18.56 -3.91 -1.98
CA LEU A 115 -19.93 -3.44 -2.12
C LEU A 115 -20.44 -2.88 -0.79
N ARG A 116 -20.90 -1.64 -0.79
CA ARG A 116 -21.45 -0.94 0.39
C ARG A 116 -22.76 -0.22 0.03
N LYS A 117 -23.55 0.08 1.06
CA LYS A 117 -24.75 0.90 0.91
C LYS A 117 -24.47 2.35 1.25
N ILE A 118 -25.06 3.27 0.46
CA ILE A 118 -25.10 4.69 0.81
C ILE A 118 -26.26 4.89 1.79
N ARG A 119 -25.93 5.27 3.02
CA ARG A 119 -26.88 5.53 4.10
C ARG A 119 -26.97 7.03 4.35
N ARG A 120 -27.98 7.47 5.11
CA ARG A 120 -28.12 8.87 5.51
C ARG A 120 -26.96 9.38 6.37
N ASP A 121 -26.29 8.50 7.09
CA ASP A 121 -25.11 8.80 7.92
C ASP A 121 -23.78 8.54 7.19
N GLY A 122 -23.81 8.15 5.93
CA GLY A 122 -22.66 7.92 5.09
C GLY A 122 -22.45 6.47 4.67
N ILE A 123 -21.28 6.19 4.13
CA ILE A 123 -20.82 4.85 3.77
C ILE A 123 -20.00 4.30 4.92
N HIS A 124 -20.30 3.07 5.32
CA HIS A 124 -19.59 2.38 6.39
C HIS A 124 -18.61 1.37 5.80
N LEU A 125 -17.32 1.65 5.98
CA LEU A 125 -16.23 0.75 5.59
C LEU A 125 -15.22 0.67 6.75
N PHE A 126 -14.75 -0.53 7.13
CA PHE A 126 -13.84 -0.76 8.26
C PHE A 126 -14.31 -0.16 9.60
N GLN A 127 -15.63 -0.06 9.83
CA GLN A 127 -16.23 0.61 11.01
C GLN A 127 -15.98 2.14 11.06
N ILE A 128 -15.56 2.72 9.95
CA ILE A 128 -15.39 4.16 9.75
C ILE A 128 -16.52 4.65 8.87
N ARG A 129 -16.98 5.88 9.14
CA ARG A 129 -18.00 6.55 8.34
C ARG A 129 -17.36 7.54 7.39
N TYR A 130 -17.71 7.39 6.11
CA TYR A 130 -17.25 8.26 5.04
C TYR A 130 -18.42 9.05 4.47
N TRP A 131 -18.15 10.29 4.12
CA TRP A 131 -19.17 11.17 3.55
C TRP A 131 -18.61 12.05 2.44
N SER A 132 -19.49 12.36 1.51
CA SER A 132 -19.36 13.41 0.50
C SER A 132 -20.74 13.95 0.19
N ASP A 133 -20.87 15.26 0.05
CA ASP A 133 -22.15 15.89 -0.28
C ASP A 133 -22.68 15.43 -1.65
N ALA A 134 -21.79 15.07 -2.56
CA ALA A 134 -22.15 14.51 -3.85
C ALA A 134 -22.94 13.19 -3.74
N LEU A 135 -22.82 12.45 -2.63
CA LEU A 135 -23.56 11.20 -2.41
C LEU A 135 -25.00 11.41 -1.94
N ALA A 136 -25.37 12.62 -1.49
CA ALA A 136 -26.70 12.89 -0.93
C ALA A 136 -27.84 12.53 -1.91
N GLY A 137 -27.65 12.81 -3.19
CA GLY A 137 -28.62 12.50 -4.24
C GLY A 137 -28.76 11.01 -4.59
N HIS A 138 -27.88 10.15 -4.07
CA HIS A 138 -27.85 8.72 -4.35
C HIS A 138 -28.37 7.86 -3.21
N ILE A 139 -28.77 8.48 -2.07
CA ILE A 139 -29.33 7.78 -0.93
C ILE A 139 -30.65 7.11 -1.32
N GLY A 140 -30.73 5.79 -1.13
CA GLY A 140 -31.98 5.03 -1.34
C GLY A 140 -32.34 4.78 -2.82
N ARG A 141 -31.44 5.06 -3.78
CA ARG A 141 -31.63 4.70 -5.18
C ARG A 141 -31.33 3.22 -5.41
N GLY A 142 -32.09 2.56 -6.25
CA GLY A 142 -31.92 1.14 -6.58
C GLY A 142 -31.94 0.25 -5.33
N ASP A 143 -31.06 -0.74 -5.27
CA ASP A 143 -30.82 -1.57 -4.07
C ASP A 143 -29.90 -0.86 -3.06
N GLY A 144 -29.46 0.36 -3.38
CA GLY A 144 -28.60 1.23 -2.57
C GLY A 144 -27.17 0.73 -2.44
N LYS A 145 -26.76 -0.29 -3.20
CA LYS A 145 -25.39 -0.80 -3.19
C LYS A 145 -24.56 -0.13 -4.27
N VAL A 146 -23.36 0.27 -3.89
CA VAL A 146 -22.35 0.87 -4.77
C VAL A 146 -21.02 0.18 -4.57
N VAL A 147 -20.19 0.19 -5.60
CA VAL A 147 -18.80 -0.26 -5.50
C VAL A 147 -18.00 0.87 -4.81
N VAL A 148 -17.30 0.50 -3.76
CA VAL A 148 -16.41 1.41 -3.02
C VAL A 148 -14.99 0.92 -3.17
N ARG A 149 -14.11 1.76 -3.65
CA ARG A 149 -12.68 1.48 -3.79
C ARG A 149 -11.89 2.24 -2.76
N TYR A 150 -10.78 1.67 -2.29
CA TYR A 150 -9.95 2.27 -1.26
C TYR A 150 -8.47 1.95 -1.48
N ASP A 151 -7.59 2.87 -1.08
CA ASP A 151 -6.15 2.60 -1.03
C ASP A 151 -5.79 2.02 0.34
N PRO A 152 -5.27 0.78 0.43
CA PRO A 152 -4.84 0.21 1.71
C PRO A 152 -3.73 0.99 2.41
N ARG A 153 -2.99 1.84 1.69
CA ARG A 153 -1.91 2.67 2.23
C ARG A 153 -2.43 3.92 2.92
N ASP A 154 -3.62 4.40 2.51
CA ASP A 154 -4.30 5.55 3.09
C ASP A 154 -5.81 5.38 3.00
N ILE A 155 -6.45 4.97 4.09
CA ILE A 155 -7.90 4.79 4.15
C ILE A 155 -8.64 6.06 4.59
N SER A 156 -8.01 7.22 4.60
CA SER A 156 -8.67 8.49 4.94
C SER A 156 -9.71 8.92 3.90
N MET A 157 -9.61 8.37 2.71
CA MET A 157 -10.48 8.63 1.57
C MET A 157 -10.85 7.32 0.87
N ILE A 158 -12.05 7.29 0.33
CA ILE A 158 -12.56 6.21 -0.51
C ILE A 158 -13.17 6.81 -1.78
N TRP A 159 -13.23 6.00 -2.83
CA TRP A 159 -13.88 6.36 -4.08
C TRP A 159 -15.14 5.53 -4.26
N VAL A 160 -16.23 6.19 -4.53
CA VAL A 160 -17.56 5.58 -4.73
C VAL A 160 -17.85 5.61 -6.21
N GLU A 161 -18.01 4.44 -6.81
CA GLU A 161 -18.37 4.29 -8.20
C GLU A 161 -19.87 4.49 -8.36
N LEU A 162 -20.27 5.49 -9.14
CA LEU A 162 -21.66 5.79 -9.44
C LEU A 162 -22.15 4.99 -10.65
N ASP A 163 -23.47 4.96 -10.86
CA ASP A 163 -24.13 4.24 -11.96
C ASP A 163 -23.66 4.70 -13.35
N ASP A 164 -23.15 5.92 -13.47
CA ASP A 164 -22.60 6.48 -14.71
C ASP A 164 -21.10 6.18 -14.91
N GLY A 165 -20.50 5.37 -14.03
CA GLY A 165 -19.07 4.99 -14.07
C GLY A 165 -18.11 6.04 -13.51
N ARG A 166 -18.60 7.19 -13.04
CA ARG A 166 -17.76 8.19 -12.39
C ARG A 166 -17.44 7.80 -10.95
N TYR A 167 -16.27 8.22 -10.49
CA TYR A 167 -15.86 8.09 -9.10
C TYR A 167 -16.13 9.38 -8.32
N VAL A 168 -16.71 9.24 -7.14
CA VAL A 168 -16.90 10.32 -6.17
C VAL A 168 -16.05 10.05 -4.95
N GLU A 169 -15.21 11.01 -4.59
CA GLU A 169 -14.45 10.94 -3.35
C GLU A 169 -15.35 11.10 -2.13
N ALA A 170 -15.16 10.26 -1.13
CA ALA A 170 -15.75 10.41 0.19
C ALA A 170 -14.64 10.27 1.25
N ARG A 171 -14.64 11.19 2.20
CA ARG A 171 -13.62 11.28 3.25
C ARG A 171 -14.20 10.88 4.60
N TYR A 172 -13.34 10.67 5.57
CA TYR A 172 -13.75 10.49 6.95
C TYR A 172 -14.78 11.54 7.35
N ARG A 173 -15.90 11.12 7.90
CA ARG A 173 -16.86 12.03 8.51
C ARG A 173 -16.29 12.66 9.79
N ASN A 174 -15.47 11.92 10.53
CA ASN A 174 -14.75 12.42 11.68
C ASN A 174 -13.32 12.80 11.26
N LEU A 175 -13.09 14.11 11.10
CA LEU A 175 -11.79 14.68 10.70
C LEU A 175 -10.71 14.59 11.79
N GLU A 176 -11.03 14.16 13.00
CA GLU A 176 -10.04 13.94 14.05
C GLU A 176 -9.22 12.67 13.84
N ILE A 177 -9.71 11.74 13.03
CA ILE A 177 -8.95 10.54 12.64
C ILE A 177 -7.85 10.98 11.67
N PRO A 178 -6.57 10.79 12.00
CA PRO A 178 -5.50 11.11 11.08
C PRO A 178 -5.51 10.15 9.87
N PRO A 179 -4.96 10.57 8.70
CA PRO A 179 -4.74 9.66 7.59
C PRO A 179 -3.92 8.46 8.05
N VAL A 180 -4.39 7.25 7.83
CA VAL A 180 -3.74 5.99 8.26
C VAL A 180 -3.84 4.93 7.20
N SER A 181 -2.90 4.01 7.21
CA SER A 181 -3.01 2.79 6.41
C SER A 181 -4.02 1.81 7.05
N LEU A 182 -4.58 0.93 6.22
CA LEU A 182 -5.46 -0.15 6.69
C LEU A 182 -4.75 -1.05 7.72
N TRP A 183 -3.44 -1.18 7.59
CA TRP A 183 -2.62 -1.94 8.52
C TRP A 183 -2.57 -1.28 9.91
N GLU A 184 -2.17 -0.01 9.99
CA GLU A 184 -2.14 0.76 11.24
C GLU A 184 -3.51 0.76 11.91
N TYR A 185 -4.56 0.96 11.12
CA TYR A 185 -5.94 0.91 11.60
C TYR A 185 -6.28 -0.45 12.24
N ARG A 186 -6.00 -1.56 11.55
CA ARG A 186 -6.28 -2.91 12.06
C ARG A 186 -5.52 -3.20 13.35
N GLU A 187 -4.26 -2.78 13.43
CA GLU A 187 -3.42 -2.96 14.61
C GLU A 187 -3.96 -2.15 15.80
N ALA A 188 -4.33 -0.87 15.59
CA ALA A 188 -4.95 -0.05 16.61
C ALA A 188 -6.27 -0.64 17.13
N MET A 189 -7.10 -1.15 16.21
CA MET A 189 -8.35 -1.82 16.58
C MET A 189 -8.11 -3.12 17.37
N ARG A 190 -7.08 -3.89 17.03
CA ARG A 190 -6.68 -5.08 17.77
C ARG A 190 -6.29 -4.72 19.22
N LYS A 191 -5.48 -3.68 19.40
CA LYS A 191 -5.06 -3.19 20.71
C LYS A 191 -6.24 -2.66 21.55
N ALA A 192 -7.13 -1.88 20.92
CA ALA A 192 -8.33 -1.36 21.59
C ALA A 192 -9.22 -2.49 22.12
N ARG A 193 -9.42 -3.55 21.33
CA ARG A 193 -10.19 -4.73 21.75
C ARG A 193 -9.53 -5.47 22.92
N ALA A 194 -8.21 -5.63 22.88
CA ALA A 194 -7.46 -6.27 23.97
C ALA A 194 -7.57 -5.51 25.30
N LEU A 195 -7.76 -4.19 25.23
CA LEU A 195 -8.00 -3.32 26.40
C LEU A 195 -9.46 -3.29 26.86
N GLY A 196 -10.33 -4.19 26.34
CA GLY A 196 -11.75 -4.25 26.71
C GLY A 196 -12.60 -3.06 26.23
N LYS A 197 -12.03 -2.19 25.39
CA LYS A 197 -12.74 -1.08 24.76
C LYS A 197 -13.53 -1.58 23.55
N SER A 198 -14.56 -2.35 23.82
CA SER A 198 -15.50 -2.87 22.83
C SER A 198 -16.53 -1.77 22.52
N GLY A 199 -16.30 -1.09 21.43
CA GLY A 199 -17.17 -0.05 20.90
C GLY A 199 -16.36 0.86 20.00
N SER A 200 -16.86 1.12 18.81
CA SER A 200 -16.21 1.96 17.81
C SER A 200 -16.14 3.42 18.27
N ASN A 201 -15.33 3.70 19.27
CA ASN A 201 -15.02 5.07 19.60
C ASN A 201 -13.90 5.53 18.65
N GLU A 202 -14.29 6.12 17.53
CA GLU A 202 -13.40 6.70 16.54
C GLU A 202 -12.39 7.67 17.18
N LEU A 203 -12.77 8.36 18.26
CA LEU A 203 -11.89 9.27 19.02
C LEU A 203 -10.77 8.50 19.75
N VAL A 204 -11.12 7.38 20.40
CA VAL A 204 -10.11 6.54 21.08
C VAL A 204 -9.13 5.96 20.07
N LEU A 205 -9.61 5.58 18.90
CA LEU A 205 -8.78 5.10 17.82
C LEU A 205 -7.82 6.19 17.31
N ALA A 206 -8.35 7.39 17.05
CA ALA A 206 -7.54 8.55 16.63
C ALA A 206 -6.42 8.84 17.63
N GLU A 207 -6.76 8.83 18.92
CA GLU A 207 -5.78 9.06 19.98
C GLU A 207 -4.70 7.96 20.06
N LEU A 208 -5.08 6.69 19.95
CA LEU A 208 -4.13 5.57 19.93
C LEU A 208 -3.15 5.67 18.76
N ILE A 209 -3.66 6.03 17.57
CA ILE A 209 -2.81 6.20 16.39
C ILE A 209 -1.86 7.38 16.57
N ARG A 210 -2.33 8.52 17.12
CA ARG A 210 -1.47 9.66 17.40
C ARG A 210 -0.36 9.31 18.39
N GLN A 211 -0.67 8.61 19.47
CA GLN A 211 0.31 8.18 20.47
C GLN A 211 1.35 7.22 19.88
N GLN A 212 0.93 6.28 19.03
CA GLN A 212 1.86 5.39 18.34
C GLN A 212 2.83 6.17 17.45
N ARG A 213 2.33 7.09 16.63
CA ARG A 213 3.16 7.92 15.75
C ARG A 213 4.11 8.84 16.54
N GLN A 214 3.67 9.34 17.69
CA GLN A 214 4.55 10.12 18.56
C GLN A 214 5.69 9.27 19.09
N ILE A 215 5.43 8.06 19.59
CA ILE A 215 6.46 7.12 20.05
C ILE A 215 7.43 6.79 18.91
N GLU A 216 6.94 6.55 17.69
CA GLU A 216 7.78 6.29 16.52
C GLU A 216 8.66 7.49 16.17
N ALA A 217 8.08 8.69 16.16
CA ALA A 217 8.81 9.93 15.87
C ALA A 217 9.92 10.19 16.92
N GLU A 218 9.60 10.03 18.21
CA GLU A 218 10.56 10.13 19.31
C GLU A 218 11.68 9.08 19.19
N SER A 219 11.33 7.87 18.77
CA SER A 219 12.31 6.77 18.60
C SER A 219 13.25 6.98 17.42
N ARG A 220 12.79 7.64 16.35
CA ARG A 220 13.62 7.93 15.17
C ARG A 220 14.77 8.90 15.48
N GLY A 221 14.54 9.84 16.40
CA GLY A 221 15.56 10.82 16.82
C GLY A 221 16.63 10.28 17.77
N LEU A 222 16.46 9.06 18.32
CA LEU A 222 17.37 8.52 19.32
C LEU A 222 18.50 7.69 18.70
N THR A 223 19.73 7.99 19.09
CA THR A 223 20.88 7.14 18.78
C THR A 223 20.81 5.81 19.56
N LYS A 224 21.55 4.80 19.10
CA LYS A 224 21.63 3.49 19.78
C LYS A 224 22.08 3.61 21.25
N ALA A 225 22.96 4.57 21.54
CA ALA A 225 23.44 4.84 22.88
C ALA A 225 22.35 5.44 23.79
N GLU A 226 21.57 6.38 23.26
CA GLU A 226 20.45 7.01 23.98
C GLU A 226 19.32 6.02 24.26
N ARG A 227 19.01 5.11 23.33
CA ARG A 227 18.03 4.02 23.53
C ARG A 227 18.45 3.12 24.70
N ARG A 228 19.72 2.68 24.75
CA ARG A 228 20.25 1.86 25.86
C ARG A 228 20.22 2.60 27.21
N THR A 229 20.46 3.90 27.21
CA THR A 229 20.40 4.72 28.42
C THR A 229 18.97 4.87 28.93
N ARG A 230 18.00 4.99 28.03
CA ARG A 230 16.56 5.10 28.34
C ARG A 230 16.01 3.77 28.91
N GLU A 231 16.41 2.64 28.32
CA GLU A 231 16.08 1.31 28.84
C GLU A 231 16.60 1.10 30.28
N ARG A 232 17.87 1.47 30.58
CA ARG A 232 18.43 1.35 31.90
C ARG A 232 17.76 2.24 32.96
N LYS A 233 17.22 3.41 32.55
CA LYS A 233 16.49 4.32 33.45
C LYS A 233 15.04 3.93 33.65
N GLY A 234 14.44 3.17 32.75
CA GLY A 234 13.05 2.68 32.84
C GLY A 234 12.89 1.38 33.63
N THR A 235 13.99 0.78 34.09
CA THR A 235 14.02 -0.49 34.86
C THR A 235 14.25 -0.23 36.36
N LEU A 236 14.18 1.01 36.84
CA LEU A 236 14.16 1.44 38.22
C LEU A 236 12.75 1.93 38.58
#